data_fba6a086081a63a6f1102b4297c51c5c
#
_entry.id   fba6a086081a63a6f1102b4297c51c5c
#
_cell.length_a   1.000
_cell.length_b   1.000
_cell.length_c   1.000
_cell.angle_alpha   90.00
_cell.angle_beta   90.00
_cell.angle_gamma   90.00
#
_symmetry.space_group_name_H-M   'P 1'
#
loop_
_entity.id
_entity.type
_entity.pdbx_description
1 polymer ?
#
loop_
_entity_poly.entity_id
_entity_poly.type
_entity_poly.pdbx_seq_one_letter_code
_entity_poly.pdbx_strand_id
1 'polypeptide(L)'
;DAFYRDRFDQYPGFLTYLKKQRDGKFWRKNSLRWQYDKIRVPAYLIGGLLDGYKDSVPRMLENMRVPTMAVMGPWNHSYPDDGEPGPNYEWKHEAVRWWDYWLKDRDTGIMEEPRFTVFIREGHPPDAELKMTPGNWVAEDWPIPGTKWKTFFPAENRLLQTSLGKPTEEMLRYVPSSGIATSGLTWDAQVVWWGDPKGDMRPDDAESLVFDSPRLEEEFAIVGFPRVHLRVSADAPLAHWVARLEDVQPDGTVSLVTGAILNGSQRDSRLEPRALVPGEVYDIEFELHFTTWTFKRGHRIRLAVSNALFPMIWPSPYLMTTKLILGTESTRLELPVIPAVKRKSPSFVPPEPLGESPVRVRKPLEPGEARTAIPHVQAYFWPEASVEHKRSADGTVSVDWKGANRQEVGSMRLRAFIRDYYETNDKNPANSSYRGERGNRVEIDGRTIDLQTFVDVRSDVENFHMVFLRRIFENERLVWQREWRETIKRDFQ
;
A
#
# COMPACT_ATOMS: atom_id res chain seq x y z
N ASP A 1 39.14 7.21 4.42
CA ASP A 1 38.79 6.49 3.26
C ASP A 1 37.90 7.20 2.25
N ALA A 2 38.49 7.60 1.10
CA ALA A 2 37.79 8.33 0.04
C ALA A 2 36.58 7.57 -0.50
N PHE A 3 36.64 6.23 -0.57
CA PHE A 3 35.55 5.37 -1.06
C PHE A 3 34.23 5.51 -0.29
N TYR A 4 34.28 5.71 1.03
CA TYR A 4 33.06 5.91 1.82
C TYR A 4 32.54 7.33 1.68
N ARG A 5 33.41 8.34 1.55
CA ARG A 5 33.00 9.74 1.40
C ARG A 5 32.13 9.95 0.19
N ASP A 6 32.48 9.41 -0.96
CA ASP A 6 31.72 9.58 -2.20
C ASP A 6 30.29 9.05 -2.11
N ARG A 7 30.05 7.99 -1.34
CA ARG A 7 28.70 7.43 -1.14
C ARG A 7 27.89 8.15 -0.07
N PHE A 8 28.50 8.50 1.04
CA PHE A 8 27.80 9.09 2.19
C PHE A 8 27.66 10.60 2.10
N ASP A 9 28.49 11.28 1.30
CA ASP A 9 28.39 12.70 1.01
C ASP A 9 27.28 13.06 0.01
N GLN A 10 26.69 12.06 -0.64
CA GLN A 10 25.59 12.31 -1.58
C GLN A 10 24.37 12.90 -0.86
N TYR A 11 23.77 13.89 -1.53
CA TYR A 11 22.53 14.50 -1.09
C TYR A 11 21.42 13.43 -0.93
N PRO A 12 20.69 13.41 0.20
CA PRO A 12 19.70 12.36 0.44
C PRO A 12 18.56 12.37 -0.60
N GLY A 13 18.31 11.22 -1.23
CA GLY A 13 17.22 11.08 -2.20
C GLY A 13 15.86 11.44 -1.60
N PHE A 14 15.64 11.12 -0.33
CA PHE A 14 14.43 11.48 0.41
C PHE A 14 14.13 13.00 0.38
N LEU A 15 15.14 13.84 0.60
CA LEU A 15 15.00 15.30 0.50
C LEU A 15 14.67 15.75 -0.94
N THR A 16 15.21 15.06 -1.93
CA THR A 16 14.89 15.32 -3.34
C THR A 16 13.43 15.01 -3.64
N TYR A 17 12.92 13.89 -3.14
CA TYR A 17 11.51 13.49 -3.33
C TYR A 17 10.55 14.50 -2.72
N LEU A 18 10.82 14.95 -1.50
CA LEU A 18 10.00 15.94 -0.82
C LEU A 18 10.00 17.32 -1.52
N LYS A 19 11.07 17.68 -2.21
CA LYS A 19 11.11 18.88 -3.07
C LYS A 19 10.33 18.71 -4.38
N LYS A 20 10.03 17.47 -4.80
CA LYS A 20 9.36 17.14 -6.07
C LYS A 20 7.92 16.68 -5.84
N GLN A 21 7.10 17.56 -5.27
CA GLN A 21 5.74 17.24 -4.83
C GLN A 21 4.70 17.14 -5.97
N ARG A 22 5.08 17.50 -7.20
CA ARG A 22 4.20 17.44 -8.40
C ARG A 22 4.67 16.41 -9.41
N ASP A 23 3.73 15.81 -10.15
CA ASP A 23 4.03 14.92 -11.28
C ASP A 23 4.72 15.68 -12.42
N GLY A 24 6.04 15.84 -12.34
CA GLY A 24 6.82 16.57 -13.31
C GLY A 24 7.90 15.73 -13.99
N LYS A 25 8.78 16.40 -14.72
CA LYS A 25 9.87 15.77 -15.50
C LYS A 25 10.71 14.78 -14.68
N PHE A 26 10.92 15.06 -13.37
CA PHE A 26 11.67 14.19 -12.48
C PHE A 26 11.03 12.80 -12.36
N TRP A 27 9.74 12.74 -12.04
CA TRP A 27 9.00 11.49 -11.89
C TRP A 27 8.77 10.78 -13.21
N ARG A 28 8.40 11.54 -14.25
CA ARG A 28 8.10 10.99 -15.59
C ARG A 28 9.32 10.35 -16.25
N LYS A 29 10.52 10.89 -16.04
CA LYS A 29 11.76 10.30 -16.56
C LYS A 29 12.03 8.92 -15.96
N ASN A 30 11.63 8.70 -14.71
CA ASN A 30 11.91 7.49 -13.95
C ASN A 30 10.72 6.51 -13.87
N SER A 31 9.63 6.79 -14.60
CA SER A 31 8.43 5.96 -14.62
C SER A 31 8.22 5.31 -15.98
N LEU A 32 7.96 4.00 -15.98
CA LEU A 32 7.58 3.26 -17.19
C LEU A 32 6.26 3.74 -17.79
N ARG A 33 5.35 4.29 -16.98
CA ARG A 33 4.03 4.77 -17.40
C ARG A 33 4.08 5.67 -18.64
N TRP A 34 5.16 6.42 -18.81
CA TRP A 34 5.36 7.35 -19.93
C TRP A 34 6.27 6.80 -21.03
N GLN A 35 6.69 5.51 -20.91
CA GLN A 35 7.77 4.95 -21.72
C GLN A 35 7.52 3.47 -22.09
N TYR A 36 6.30 2.96 -21.99
CA TYR A 36 5.97 1.59 -22.36
C TYR A 36 6.36 1.28 -23.82
N ASP A 37 6.24 2.26 -24.71
CA ASP A 37 6.62 2.18 -26.11
C ASP A 37 8.12 1.97 -26.35
N LYS A 38 8.97 2.22 -25.36
CA LYS A 38 10.42 1.99 -25.44
C LYS A 38 10.84 0.57 -25.14
N ILE A 39 9.98 -0.24 -24.56
CA ILE A 39 10.26 -1.65 -24.30
C ILE A 39 10.17 -2.40 -25.63
N ARG A 40 11.24 -3.14 -25.96
CA ARG A 40 11.41 -3.85 -27.24
C ARG A 40 11.63 -5.35 -27.08
N VAL A 41 11.68 -5.84 -25.87
CA VAL A 41 11.94 -7.24 -25.54
C VAL A 41 10.72 -7.87 -24.88
N PRO A 42 10.47 -9.17 -25.10
CA PRO A 42 9.42 -9.89 -24.38
C PRO A 42 9.58 -9.78 -22.87
N ALA A 43 8.48 -9.76 -22.13
CA ALA A 43 8.49 -9.59 -20.69
C ALA A 43 7.57 -10.58 -19.97
N TYR A 44 8.09 -11.18 -18.89
CA TYR A 44 7.32 -11.99 -17.95
C TYR A 44 7.23 -11.23 -16.62
N LEU A 45 6.03 -10.91 -16.19
CA LEU A 45 5.76 -10.06 -15.05
C LEU A 45 5.27 -10.91 -13.87
N ILE A 46 5.80 -10.64 -12.68
CA ILE A 46 5.37 -11.32 -11.45
C ILE A 46 5.04 -10.26 -10.41
N GLY A 47 3.89 -10.38 -9.77
CA GLY A 47 3.46 -9.46 -8.73
C GLY A 47 2.62 -10.11 -7.64
N GLY A 48 2.57 -9.45 -6.48
CA GLY A 48 1.72 -9.83 -5.35
C GLY A 48 0.49 -8.93 -5.22
N LEU A 49 -0.66 -9.48 -4.89
CA LEU A 49 -1.90 -8.73 -4.65
C LEU A 49 -1.83 -7.89 -3.37
N LEU A 50 -0.93 -8.26 -2.44
CA LEU A 50 -0.68 -7.54 -1.20
C LEU A 50 0.59 -6.68 -1.27
N ASP A 51 1.16 -6.52 -2.48
CA ASP A 51 2.32 -5.67 -2.73
C ASP A 51 1.92 -4.21 -2.98
N GLY A 52 2.72 -3.26 -2.52
CA GLY A 52 2.55 -1.84 -2.82
C GLY A 52 2.65 -1.49 -4.32
N TYR A 53 3.27 -2.36 -5.12
CA TYR A 53 3.46 -2.15 -6.56
C TYR A 53 2.47 -2.94 -7.43
N LYS A 54 1.44 -3.55 -6.85
CA LYS A 54 0.47 -4.42 -7.54
C LYS A 54 -0.16 -3.82 -8.79
N ASP A 55 -0.39 -2.52 -8.81
CA ASP A 55 -0.99 -1.83 -9.96
C ASP A 55 -0.12 -1.85 -11.21
N SER A 56 1.20 -1.99 -11.06
CA SER A 56 2.13 -1.92 -12.19
C SER A 56 1.95 -3.09 -13.15
N VAL A 57 1.67 -4.28 -12.65
CA VAL A 57 1.56 -5.50 -13.48
C VAL A 57 0.40 -5.41 -14.49
N PRO A 58 -0.87 -5.19 -14.09
CA PRO A 58 -1.97 -5.06 -15.05
C PRO A 58 -1.81 -3.84 -15.95
N ARG A 59 -1.23 -2.73 -15.45
CA ARG A 59 -0.93 -1.55 -16.28
C ARG A 59 0.11 -1.86 -17.37
N MET A 60 1.14 -2.64 -17.05
CA MET A 60 2.13 -3.08 -18.04
C MET A 60 1.50 -4.03 -19.06
N LEU A 61 0.67 -4.99 -18.66
CA LEU A 61 -0.07 -5.86 -19.57
C LEU A 61 -0.95 -5.10 -20.57
N GLU A 62 -1.58 -4.00 -20.14
CA GLU A 62 -2.43 -3.17 -20.99
C GLU A 62 -1.64 -2.33 -22.01
N ASN A 63 -0.45 -1.86 -21.63
CA ASN A 63 0.22 -0.80 -22.36
C ASN A 63 1.49 -1.23 -23.10
N MET A 64 2.10 -2.36 -22.75
CA MET A 64 3.24 -2.90 -23.47
C MET A 64 2.81 -3.53 -24.79
N ARG A 65 3.59 -3.30 -25.86
CA ARG A 65 3.32 -3.78 -27.22
C ARG A 65 4.14 -5.02 -27.60
N VAL A 66 4.97 -5.50 -26.70
CA VAL A 66 5.78 -6.71 -26.86
C VAL A 66 5.02 -7.91 -26.29
N PRO A 67 5.39 -9.14 -26.67
CA PRO A 67 4.87 -10.33 -26.01
C PRO A 67 5.06 -10.23 -24.49
N THR A 68 3.95 -10.26 -23.76
CA THR A 68 3.97 -10.03 -22.32
C THR A 68 3.05 -11.04 -21.64
N MET A 69 3.57 -11.73 -20.64
CA MET A 69 2.81 -12.59 -19.73
C MET A 69 2.95 -12.10 -18.31
N ALA A 70 1.97 -12.39 -17.46
CA ALA A 70 1.99 -11.99 -16.07
C ALA A 70 1.36 -13.01 -15.15
N VAL A 71 1.90 -13.10 -13.94
CA VAL A 71 1.34 -13.85 -12.80
C VAL A 71 1.18 -12.92 -11.61
N MET A 72 -0.01 -12.92 -11.00
CA MET A 72 -0.28 -12.21 -9.75
C MET A 72 -0.87 -13.15 -8.71
N GLY A 73 -0.14 -13.38 -7.64
CA GLY A 73 -0.57 -14.24 -6.53
C GLY A 73 -0.96 -13.47 -5.27
N PRO A 74 -1.44 -14.18 -4.25
CA PRO A 74 -2.01 -13.56 -3.04
C PRO A 74 -0.96 -13.08 -2.02
N TRP A 75 0.32 -13.13 -2.34
CA TRP A 75 1.44 -12.77 -1.47
C TRP A 75 1.73 -11.26 -1.47
N ASN A 76 2.56 -10.90 -0.51
CA ASN A 76 3.13 -9.58 -0.30
C ASN A 76 4.33 -9.32 -1.25
N HIS A 77 5.22 -8.36 -0.87
CA HIS A 77 6.45 -8.02 -1.59
C HIS A 77 7.55 -9.08 -1.38
N SER A 78 7.30 -10.30 -1.84
CA SER A 78 8.21 -11.46 -1.77
C SER A 78 8.22 -12.23 -3.07
N TYR A 79 9.13 -13.20 -3.20
CA TYR A 79 9.10 -14.12 -4.32
C TYR A 79 7.94 -15.12 -4.19
N PRO A 80 7.40 -15.63 -5.32
CA PRO A 80 6.26 -16.55 -5.31
C PRO A 80 6.49 -17.88 -4.56
N ASP A 81 7.74 -18.31 -4.41
CA ASP A 81 8.10 -19.54 -3.73
C ASP A 81 8.10 -19.42 -2.19
N ASP A 82 8.21 -18.21 -1.64
CA ASP A 82 8.24 -17.97 -0.20
C ASP A 82 7.34 -16.80 0.26
N GLY A 83 6.53 -16.25 -0.62
CA GLY A 83 5.63 -15.14 -0.30
C GLY A 83 4.51 -15.55 0.65
N GLU A 84 4.10 -14.64 1.53
CA GLU A 84 3.00 -14.86 2.46
C GLU A 84 1.90 -13.81 2.30
N PRO A 85 0.63 -14.25 2.45
CA PRO A 85 0.15 -15.62 2.51
C PRO A 85 0.27 -16.35 1.16
N GLY A 86 0.29 -17.71 1.18
CA GLY A 86 0.20 -18.51 -0.03
C GLY A 86 -1.22 -18.50 -0.65
N PRO A 87 -1.44 -19.30 -1.73
CA PRO A 87 -0.59 -20.38 -2.24
C PRO A 87 0.64 -19.92 -3.01
N ASN A 88 1.73 -20.68 -2.85
CA ASN A 88 3.02 -20.44 -3.48
C ASN A 88 3.26 -21.38 -4.66
N TYR A 89 4.21 -21.04 -5.55
CA TYR A 89 4.67 -21.89 -6.64
C TYR A 89 6.16 -21.68 -6.94
N GLU A 90 6.80 -22.65 -7.59
CA GLU A 90 8.21 -22.55 -8.01
C GLU A 90 8.36 -21.65 -9.25
N TRP A 91 8.50 -20.36 -9.02
CA TRP A 91 8.58 -19.36 -10.08
C TRP A 91 9.82 -19.50 -10.97
N LYS A 92 10.90 -20.11 -10.46
CA LYS A 92 12.12 -20.34 -11.23
C LYS A 92 11.88 -21.33 -12.36
N HIS A 93 10.97 -22.30 -12.14
CA HIS A 93 10.53 -23.21 -13.20
C HIS A 93 9.85 -22.45 -14.34
N GLU A 94 8.95 -21.54 -14.05
CA GLU A 94 8.31 -20.68 -15.05
C GLU A 94 9.31 -19.74 -15.74
N ALA A 95 10.25 -19.19 -14.98
CA ALA A 95 11.33 -18.36 -15.54
C ALA A 95 12.22 -19.15 -16.51
N VAL A 96 12.54 -20.42 -16.21
CA VAL A 96 13.30 -21.28 -17.11
C VAL A 96 12.50 -21.59 -18.38
N ARG A 97 11.21 -21.91 -18.29
CA ARG A 97 10.33 -22.10 -19.46
C ARG A 97 10.33 -20.88 -20.37
N TRP A 98 10.23 -19.66 -19.78
CA TRP A 98 10.27 -18.39 -20.50
C TRP A 98 11.59 -18.17 -21.23
N TRP A 99 12.74 -18.35 -20.51
CA TRP A 99 14.06 -18.16 -21.10
C TRP A 99 14.45 -19.24 -22.10
N ASP A 100 14.00 -20.47 -21.93
CA ASP A 100 14.22 -21.54 -22.92
C ASP A 100 13.48 -21.23 -24.23
N TYR A 101 12.28 -20.65 -24.15
CA TYR A 101 11.55 -20.22 -25.34
C TYR A 101 12.27 -19.07 -26.07
N TRP A 102 12.57 -17.98 -25.35
CA TRP A 102 13.05 -16.74 -25.98
C TRP A 102 14.56 -16.71 -26.26
N LEU A 103 15.38 -17.47 -25.55
CA LEU A 103 16.84 -17.44 -25.71
C LEU A 103 17.41 -18.71 -26.34
N LYS A 104 16.66 -19.81 -26.36
CA LYS A 104 17.12 -21.09 -26.89
C LYS A 104 16.24 -21.65 -28.01
N ASP A 105 15.23 -20.89 -28.45
CA ASP A 105 14.25 -21.29 -29.48
C ASP A 105 13.61 -22.66 -29.20
N ARG A 106 13.35 -22.96 -27.92
CA ARG A 106 12.68 -24.19 -27.51
C ARG A 106 11.19 -23.95 -27.36
N ASP A 107 10.38 -24.79 -27.99
CA ASP A 107 8.96 -24.77 -27.73
C ASP A 107 8.67 -25.31 -26.32
N THR A 108 8.22 -24.42 -25.41
CA THR A 108 7.85 -24.75 -24.03
C THR A 108 6.34 -24.68 -23.81
N GLY A 109 5.57 -24.35 -24.86
CA GLY A 109 4.12 -24.13 -24.78
C GLY A 109 3.72 -22.85 -24.03
N ILE A 110 4.69 -22.08 -23.50
CA ILE A 110 4.39 -20.93 -22.63
C ILE A 110 3.62 -19.83 -23.37
N MET A 111 3.87 -19.64 -24.66
CA MET A 111 3.20 -18.61 -25.46
C MET A 111 1.80 -19.03 -25.96
N GLU A 112 1.38 -20.27 -25.71
CA GLU A 112 0.03 -20.76 -25.99
C GLU A 112 -0.90 -20.60 -24.77
N GLU A 113 -0.35 -20.25 -23.62
CA GLU A 113 -1.08 -20.02 -22.39
C GLU A 113 -1.74 -18.63 -22.42
N PRO A 114 -2.87 -18.44 -21.70
CA PRO A 114 -3.44 -17.11 -21.48
C PRO A 114 -2.41 -16.19 -20.84
N ARG A 115 -2.36 -14.96 -21.30
CA ARG A 115 -1.26 -14.05 -20.92
C ARG A 115 -1.33 -13.50 -19.49
N PHE A 116 -2.42 -13.73 -18.76
CA PHE A 116 -2.59 -13.30 -17.37
C PHE A 116 -3.05 -14.45 -16.49
N THR A 117 -2.22 -14.84 -15.55
CA THR A 117 -2.56 -15.77 -14.48
C THR A 117 -2.70 -15.01 -13.19
N VAL A 118 -3.86 -15.11 -12.55
CA VAL A 118 -4.16 -14.36 -11.33
C VAL A 118 -4.86 -15.20 -10.28
N PHE A 119 -4.52 -14.98 -9.01
CA PHE A 119 -5.23 -15.59 -7.90
C PHE A 119 -6.48 -14.77 -7.56
N ILE A 120 -7.66 -15.36 -7.66
CA ILE A 120 -8.91 -14.74 -7.24
C ILE A 120 -9.15 -15.08 -5.78
N ARG A 121 -8.99 -14.10 -4.91
CA ARG A 121 -9.22 -14.24 -3.47
C ARG A 121 -10.70 -14.40 -3.18
N GLU A 122 -11.03 -15.27 -2.25
CA GLU A 122 -12.38 -15.37 -1.69
C GLU A 122 -12.52 -14.52 -0.44
N GLY A 123 -13.72 -13.98 -0.19
CA GLY A 123 -14.05 -13.25 1.02
C GLY A 123 -13.79 -14.08 2.27
N HIS A 124 -12.97 -13.56 3.17
CA HIS A 124 -12.61 -14.17 4.45
C HIS A 124 -12.43 -13.09 5.53
N PRO A 125 -12.57 -13.44 6.81
CA PRO A 125 -12.30 -12.49 7.89
C PRO A 125 -10.82 -12.08 7.90
N PRO A 126 -10.50 -10.88 8.41
CA PRO A 126 -9.12 -10.45 8.58
C PRO A 126 -8.39 -11.38 9.56
N ASP A 127 -7.18 -11.78 9.19
CA ASP A 127 -6.34 -12.66 9.99
C ASP A 127 -4.87 -12.26 9.82
N ALA A 128 -4.25 -11.79 10.91
CA ALA A 128 -2.85 -11.36 10.91
C ALA A 128 -1.87 -12.53 10.70
N GLU A 129 -2.28 -13.76 11.01
CA GLU A 129 -1.47 -14.98 10.90
C GLU A 129 -1.84 -15.81 9.67
N LEU A 130 -2.58 -15.22 8.70
CA LEU A 130 -3.04 -15.94 7.52
C LEU A 130 -1.86 -16.51 6.73
N LYS A 131 -1.80 -17.85 6.63
CA LYS A 131 -0.75 -18.57 5.90
C LYS A 131 -1.16 -18.90 4.46
N MET A 132 -2.46 -19.05 4.24
CA MET A 132 -3.01 -19.47 2.95
C MET A 132 -4.27 -18.67 2.68
N THR A 133 -4.26 -17.86 1.64
CA THR A 133 -5.43 -17.10 1.22
C THR A 133 -6.48 -18.04 0.63
N PRO A 134 -7.74 -17.99 1.06
CA PRO A 134 -8.81 -18.69 0.36
C PRO A 134 -9.00 -18.14 -1.05
N GLY A 135 -9.22 -19.04 -2.01
CA GLY A 135 -9.42 -18.64 -3.40
C GLY A 135 -8.90 -19.66 -4.40
N ASN A 136 -8.78 -19.24 -5.65
CA ASN A 136 -8.31 -20.11 -6.72
C ASN A 136 -7.52 -19.35 -7.79
N TRP A 137 -6.60 -20.06 -8.44
CA TRP A 137 -5.88 -19.58 -9.60
C TRP A 137 -6.75 -19.64 -10.86
N VAL A 138 -6.63 -18.60 -11.67
CA VAL A 138 -7.30 -18.46 -12.97
C VAL A 138 -6.29 -17.98 -14.00
N ALA A 139 -6.26 -18.63 -15.16
CA ALA A 139 -5.52 -18.19 -16.33
C ALA A 139 -6.51 -17.67 -17.38
N GLU A 140 -6.36 -16.43 -17.80
CA GLU A 140 -7.27 -15.71 -18.71
C GLU A 140 -6.52 -14.58 -19.44
N ASP A 141 -7.13 -13.99 -20.46
CA ASP A 141 -6.62 -12.76 -21.06
C ASP A 141 -6.89 -11.55 -20.17
N TRP A 142 -6.12 -10.47 -20.37
CA TRP A 142 -6.31 -9.22 -19.68
C TRP A 142 -6.62 -8.08 -20.67
N PRO A 143 -7.64 -7.22 -20.42
CA PRO A 143 -8.67 -7.32 -19.37
C PRO A 143 -9.50 -8.60 -19.49
N ILE A 144 -9.97 -9.14 -18.35
CA ILE A 144 -10.73 -10.41 -18.37
C ILE A 144 -11.96 -10.27 -19.26
N PRO A 145 -12.14 -11.14 -20.28
CA PRO A 145 -13.24 -11.04 -21.22
C PRO A 145 -14.60 -11.14 -20.54
N GLY A 146 -15.53 -10.30 -20.98
CA GLY A 146 -16.89 -10.27 -20.45
C GLY A 146 -17.04 -9.57 -19.09
N THR A 147 -16.00 -8.93 -18.57
CA THR A 147 -16.09 -8.07 -17.37
C THR A 147 -17.18 -7.02 -17.58
N LYS A 148 -18.06 -6.85 -16.58
CA LYS A 148 -19.13 -5.86 -16.57
C LYS A 148 -19.01 -4.98 -15.35
N TRP A 149 -19.29 -3.69 -15.52
CA TRP A 149 -19.34 -2.74 -14.43
C TRP A 149 -20.67 -2.87 -13.67
N LYS A 150 -20.60 -3.07 -12.37
CA LYS A 150 -21.74 -3.07 -11.46
C LYS A 150 -21.69 -1.79 -10.63
N THR A 151 -22.72 -0.95 -10.75
CA THR A 151 -22.77 0.36 -10.10
C THR A 151 -23.59 0.29 -8.83
N PHE A 152 -23.09 0.94 -7.78
CA PHE A 152 -23.75 1.13 -6.51
C PHE A 152 -23.76 2.61 -6.13
N PHE A 153 -24.85 3.06 -5.52
CA PHE A 153 -25.03 4.42 -5.07
C PHE A 153 -25.15 4.47 -3.55
N PRO A 154 -24.29 5.22 -2.86
CA PRO A 154 -24.51 5.52 -1.46
C PRO A 154 -25.77 6.39 -1.30
N ALA A 155 -26.58 6.07 -0.31
CA ALA A 155 -27.89 6.68 -0.09
C ALA A 155 -28.11 7.02 1.39
N GLU A 156 -29.25 7.65 1.67
CA GLU A 156 -29.73 7.93 3.02
C GLU A 156 -29.72 6.67 3.89
N ASN A 157 -29.67 6.85 5.22
CA ASN A 157 -29.58 5.76 6.20
C ASN A 157 -28.39 4.82 6.04
N ARG A 158 -27.30 5.32 5.47
CA ARG A 158 -26.05 4.56 5.27
C ARG A 158 -26.19 3.32 4.39
N LEU A 159 -27.11 3.36 3.44
CA LEU A 159 -27.32 2.28 2.47
C LEU A 159 -26.40 2.45 1.25
N LEU A 160 -25.97 1.33 0.71
CA LEU A 160 -25.33 1.22 -0.59
C LEU A 160 -26.21 0.36 -1.50
N GLN A 161 -26.79 0.94 -2.54
CA GLN A 161 -27.84 0.31 -3.34
C GLN A 161 -27.61 0.48 -4.85
N THR A 162 -28.33 -0.27 -5.66
CA THR A 162 -28.16 -0.24 -7.14
C THR A 162 -29.04 0.81 -7.83
N SER A 163 -29.86 1.53 -7.08
CA SER A 163 -30.67 2.64 -7.58
C SER A 163 -30.30 3.94 -6.87
N LEU A 164 -30.57 5.07 -7.50
CA LEU A 164 -30.39 6.37 -6.87
C LEU A 164 -31.27 6.53 -5.64
N GLY A 165 -30.68 7.02 -4.55
CA GLY A 165 -31.40 7.46 -3.37
C GLY A 165 -31.96 8.88 -3.54
N LYS A 166 -32.55 9.42 -2.47
CA LYS A 166 -32.96 10.82 -2.44
C LYS A 166 -31.75 11.73 -2.29
N PRO A 167 -31.79 12.95 -2.85
CA PRO A 167 -30.73 13.95 -2.62
C PRO A 167 -30.61 14.26 -1.12
N THR A 168 -29.41 14.09 -0.59
CA THR A 168 -29.07 14.41 0.80
C THR A 168 -27.56 14.71 0.90
N GLU A 169 -27.15 15.27 2.04
CA GLU A 169 -25.75 15.55 2.33
C GLU A 169 -25.32 14.82 3.60
N GLU A 170 -24.16 14.21 3.58
CA GLU A 170 -23.48 13.67 4.74
C GLU A 170 -22.25 14.49 5.07
N MET A 171 -22.08 14.82 6.34
CA MET A 171 -20.93 15.62 6.81
C MET A 171 -19.96 14.75 7.59
N LEU A 172 -18.67 14.98 7.36
CA LEU A 172 -17.61 14.33 8.10
C LEU A 172 -16.63 15.39 8.64
N ARG A 173 -16.55 15.46 9.96
CA ARG A 173 -15.54 16.28 10.63
C ARG A 173 -14.15 15.67 10.38
N TYR A 174 -13.19 16.49 10.07
CA TYR A 174 -11.79 16.08 9.93
C TYR A 174 -11.19 15.77 11.31
N VAL A 175 -10.70 14.55 11.45
CA VAL A 175 -9.90 14.10 12.59
C VAL A 175 -8.54 13.68 12.03
N PRO A 176 -7.49 14.51 12.19
CA PRO A 176 -6.17 14.30 11.58
C PRO A 176 -5.55 12.93 11.83
N SER A 177 -5.83 12.35 12.99
CA SER A 177 -5.32 11.03 13.40
C SER A 177 -6.17 9.83 12.92
N SER A 178 -7.25 10.04 12.18
CA SER A 178 -8.06 8.94 11.65
C SER A 178 -7.24 8.03 10.75
N GLY A 179 -7.49 6.73 10.82
CA GLY A 179 -6.76 5.70 10.07
C GLY A 179 -5.56 5.11 10.82
N ILE A 180 -5.27 5.58 12.03
CA ILE A 180 -4.14 5.10 12.84
C ILE A 180 -4.30 3.63 13.27
N ALA A 181 -5.54 3.16 13.38
CA ALA A 181 -5.81 1.82 13.87
C ALA A 181 -5.34 0.73 12.91
N THR A 182 -5.50 0.96 11.61
CA THR A 182 -5.11 0.02 10.57
C THR A 182 -3.84 0.46 9.83
N SER A 183 -3.74 1.71 9.43
CA SER A 183 -2.58 2.19 8.67
C SER A 183 -1.30 2.26 9.50
N GLY A 184 -1.41 2.50 10.80
CA GLY A 184 -0.25 2.54 11.69
C GLY A 184 0.45 1.19 11.90
N LEU A 185 -0.18 0.10 11.52
CA LEU A 185 0.40 -1.25 11.60
C LEU A 185 1.33 -1.60 10.42
N THR A 186 1.49 -0.73 9.45
CA THR A 186 1.84 -1.12 8.09
C THR A 186 2.95 -0.32 7.49
N TRP A 187 3.84 0.11 8.32
CA TRP A 187 4.85 1.03 7.88
C TRP A 187 6.04 0.45 7.14
N ASP A 188 6.19 -0.79 7.04
CA ASP A 188 7.02 -1.27 5.96
C ASP A 188 6.26 -0.98 4.65
N ALA A 189 6.67 0.06 3.92
CA ALA A 189 6.06 0.49 2.65
C ALA A 189 5.91 -0.64 1.62
N GLN A 190 6.46 -1.78 1.91
CA GLN A 190 6.40 -2.99 1.11
C GLN A 190 5.13 -3.80 1.35
N VAL A 191 4.32 -3.49 2.37
CA VAL A 191 3.43 -4.51 2.93
C VAL A 191 1.96 -4.21 2.86
N VAL A 192 1.50 -2.97 2.84
CA VAL A 192 0.09 -2.72 3.15
C VAL A 192 -0.57 -1.65 2.33
N TRP A 193 -0.28 -1.60 1.10
CA TRP A 193 -1.04 -0.75 0.22
C TRP A 193 -2.32 -1.44 -0.24
N TRP A 194 -3.41 -1.22 0.55
CA TRP A 194 -4.75 -1.47 0.06
C TRP A 194 -5.05 -2.93 -0.33
N GLY A 195 -5.16 -3.80 0.64
CA GLY A 195 -5.61 -5.15 0.38
C GLY A 195 -5.09 -6.23 1.31
N ASP A 196 -4.33 -5.84 2.34
CA ASP A 196 -3.96 -6.80 3.37
C ASP A 196 -5.09 -6.92 4.41
N PRO A 197 -5.78 -8.06 4.49
CA PRO A 197 -6.93 -8.25 5.38
C PRO A 197 -6.53 -8.56 6.83
N LYS A 198 -5.41 -8.05 7.32
CA LYS A 198 -4.87 -8.41 8.64
C LYS A 198 -5.57 -7.73 9.80
N GLY A 199 -6.26 -6.63 9.56
CA GLY A 199 -6.97 -5.86 10.58
C GLY A 199 -8.46 -5.73 10.29
N ASP A 200 -9.28 -5.78 11.35
CA ASP A 200 -10.69 -5.44 11.27
C ASP A 200 -10.85 -3.92 11.04
N MET A 201 -11.60 -3.55 10.01
CA MET A 201 -11.75 -2.15 9.61
C MET A 201 -12.71 -1.34 10.48
N ARG A 202 -13.46 -1.97 11.37
CA ARG A 202 -14.45 -1.27 12.23
C ARG A 202 -13.90 -0.10 13.05
N PRO A 203 -12.66 -0.13 13.58
CA PRO A 203 -12.08 1.04 14.25
C PRO A 203 -11.94 2.26 13.33
N ASP A 204 -11.49 2.08 12.09
CA ASP A 204 -11.35 3.17 11.12
C ASP A 204 -12.70 3.60 10.54
N ASP A 205 -13.65 2.67 10.45
CA ASP A 205 -15.03 2.92 10.01
C ASP A 205 -15.79 3.82 10.96
N ALA A 206 -15.46 3.75 12.27
CA ALA A 206 -16.07 4.63 13.27
C ALA A 206 -15.77 6.12 13.01
N GLU A 207 -14.71 6.42 12.28
CA GLU A 207 -14.28 7.78 11.90
C GLU A 207 -14.54 8.07 10.39
N SER A 208 -15.44 7.32 9.75
CA SER A 208 -15.71 7.38 8.31
C SER A 208 -17.22 7.46 8.02
N LEU A 209 -17.57 7.91 6.83
CA LEU A 209 -18.88 7.73 6.26
C LEU A 209 -18.96 6.34 5.64
N VAL A 210 -19.69 5.41 6.26
CA VAL A 210 -19.81 4.03 5.77
C VAL A 210 -21.21 3.78 5.18
N PHE A 211 -21.24 3.04 4.06
CA PHE A 211 -22.46 2.69 3.34
C PHE A 211 -22.44 1.20 3.03
N ASP A 212 -23.45 0.47 3.51
CA ASP A 212 -23.56 -0.98 3.38
C ASP A 212 -24.63 -1.40 2.39
N SER A 213 -24.32 -2.35 1.52
CA SER A 213 -25.32 -3.01 0.69
C SER A 213 -26.26 -3.88 1.55
N PRO A 214 -27.45 -4.23 1.05
CA PRO A 214 -28.16 -5.40 1.55
C PRO A 214 -27.25 -6.64 1.54
N ARG A 215 -27.62 -7.66 2.32
CA ARG A 215 -26.94 -8.95 2.23
C ARG A 215 -27.03 -9.50 0.81
N LEU A 216 -25.89 -9.93 0.27
CA LEU A 216 -25.84 -10.49 -1.08
C LEU A 216 -26.60 -11.80 -1.15
N GLU A 217 -27.47 -11.93 -2.14
CA GLU A 217 -28.22 -13.14 -2.41
C GLU A 217 -27.37 -14.16 -3.17
N GLU A 218 -26.43 -13.69 -3.98
CA GLU A 218 -25.48 -14.49 -4.77
C GLU A 218 -24.07 -13.93 -4.61
N GLU A 219 -23.10 -14.82 -4.70
CA GLU A 219 -21.70 -14.42 -4.75
C GLU A 219 -21.32 -13.88 -6.13
N PHE A 220 -20.33 -13.02 -6.16
CA PHE A 220 -19.69 -12.58 -7.41
C PHE A 220 -18.25 -12.15 -7.17
N ALA A 221 -17.42 -12.31 -8.20
CA ALA A 221 -16.02 -11.94 -8.16
C ALA A 221 -15.75 -10.65 -8.94
N ILE A 222 -14.83 -9.84 -8.42
CA ILE A 222 -14.25 -8.69 -9.09
C ILE A 222 -12.77 -8.95 -9.38
N VAL A 223 -12.31 -8.47 -10.54
CA VAL A 223 -10.89 -8.44 -10.91
C VAL A 223 -10.62 -7.15 -11.66
N GLY A 224 -9.80 -6.28 -11.10
CA GLY A 224 -9.46 -5.02 -11.74
C GLY A 224 -9.34 -3.84 -10.77
N PHE A 225 -9.57 -2.65 -11.30
CA PHE A 225 -9.51 -1.38 -10.58
C PHE A 225 -10.95 -0.89 -10.33
N PRO A 226 -11.54 -1.05 -9.14
CA PRO A 226 -12.82 -0.41 -8.83
C PRO A 226 -12.71 1.11 -8.97
N ARG A 227 -13.82 1.80 -9.24
CA ARG A 227 -13.85 3.25 -9.41
C ARG A 227 -14.80 3.88 -8.42
N VAL A 228 -14.40 5.04 -7.91
CA VAL A 228 -15.21 5.84 -7.03
C VAL A 228 -15.39 7.23 -7.63
N HIS A 229 -16.65 7.64 -7.73
CA HIS A 229 -17.05 8.98 -8.10
C HIS A 229 -17.70 9.62 -6.87
N LEU A 230 -17.27 10.79 -6.48
CA LEU A 230 -17.77 11.49 -5.30
C LEU A 230 -18.09 12.94 -5.65
N ARG A 231 -19.28 13.37 -5.29
CA ARG A 231 -19.67 14.77 -5.29
C ARG A 231 -19.44 15.35 -3.91
N VAL A 232 -18.45 16.21 -3.77
CA VAL A 232 -17.88 16.60 -2.46
C VAL A 232 -17.64 18.08 -2.32
N SER A 233 -17.57 18.58 -1.09
CA SER A 233 -17.03 19.88 -0.77
C SER A 233 -16.24 19.82 0.55
N ALA A 234 -15.44 20.85 0.80
CA ALA A 234 -14.73 21.09 2.06
C ALA A 234 -14.80 22.57 2.40
N ASP A 235 -14.78 22.90 3.68
CA ASP A 235 -14.70 24.30 4.15
C ASP A 235 -13.25 24.79 4.33
N ALA A 236 -12.30 24.09 3.72
CA ALA A 236 -10.87 24.42 3.74
C ALA A 236 -10.26 24.36 2.33
N PRO A 237 -9.10 25.02 2.08
CA PRO A 237 -8.46 25.05 0.76
C PRO A 237 -7.72 23.75 0.39
N LEU A 238 -7.54 22.82 1.35
CA LEU A 238 -6.89 21.54 1.13
C LEU A 238 -7.61 20.44 1.92
N ALA A 239 -8.14 19.45 1.22
CA ALA A 239 -8.76 18.26 1.78
C ALA A 239 -8.29 17.01 1.01
N HIS A 240 -8.29 15.87 1.68
CA HIS A 240 -8.09 14.56 1.09
C HIS A 240 -9.41 13.79 1.10
N TRP A 241 -9.60 12.93 0.11
CA TRP A 241 -10.68 11.95 0.11
C TRP A 241 -10.08 10.56 0.00
N VAL A 242 -10.41 9.74 0.98
CA VAL A 242 -10.00 8.34 1.06
C VAL A 242 -11.25 7.50 0.82
N ALA A 243 -11.19 6.55 -0.10
CA ALA A 243 -12.24 5.60 -0.31
C ALA A 243 -11.73 4.18 -0.08
N ARG A 244 -12.46 3.40 0.70
CA ARG A 244 -12.18 2.00 0.96
C ARG A 244 -13.36 1.16 0.49
N LEU A 245 -13.06 0.10 -0.25
CA LEU A 245 -13.97 -1.00 -0.57
C LEU A 245 -13.72 -2.11 0.43
N GLU A 246 -14.77 -2.53 1.10
CA GLU A 246 -14.69 -3.48 2.21
C GLU A 246 -15.74 -4.57 2.07
N ASP A 247 -15.47 -5.72 2.69
CA ASP A 247 -16.36 -6.87 2.76
C ASP A 247 -16.82 -7.08 4.21
N VAL A 248 -18.11 -6.88 4.46
CA VAL A 248 -18.73 -7.07 5.78
C VAL A 248 -19.22 -8.50 5.87
N GLN A 249 -18.62 -9.27 6.76
CA GLN A 249 -18.94 -10.65 7.05
C GLN A 249 -20.34 -10.79 7.71
N PRO A 250 -20.96 -11.97 7.70
CA PRO A 250 -22.23 -12.19 8.37
C PRO A 250 -22.24 -11.91 9.88
N ASP A 251 -21.09 -12.06 10.54
CA ASP A 251 -20.88 -11.77 11.97
C ASP A 251 -20.56 -10.30 12.28
N GLY A 252 -20.42 -9.47 11.24
CA GLY A 252 -20.11 -8.04 11.33
C GLY A 252 -18.64 -7.70 11.30
N THR A 253 -17.72 -8.67 11.20
CA THR A 253 -16.31 -8.44 10.94
C THR A 253 -16.10 -7.81 9.56
N VAL A 254 -15.15 -6.89 9.41
CA VAL A 254 -14.95 -6.12 8.19
C VAL A 254 -13.53 -6.28 7.65
N SER A 255 -13.44 -6.80 6.42
CA SER A 255 -12.19 -6.98 5.70
C SER A 255 -11.97 -5.88 4.66
N LEU A 256 -10.75 -5.31 4.61
CA LEU A 256 -10.35 -4.40 3.54
C LEU A 256 -10.14 -5.18 2.24
N VAL A 257 -10.85 -4.79 1.19
CA VAL A 257 -10.67 -5.35 -0.16
C VAL A 257 -9.64 -4.54 -0.94
N THR A 258 -9.83 -3.23 -1.00
CA THR A 258 -8.91 -2.26 -1.59
C THR A 258 -9.35 -0.84 -1.24
N GLY A 259 -8.53 0.14 -1.58
CA GLY A 259 -8.86 1.54 -1.41
C GLY A 259 -7.96 2.44 -2.24
N ALA A 260 -8.14 3.75 -2.11
CA ALA A 260 -7.25 4.77 -2.66
C ALA A 260 -7.49 6.12 -2.00
N ILE A 261 -6.58 7.06 -2.29
CA ILE A 261 -6.61 8.42 -1.77
C ILE A 261 -6.52 9.41 -2.93
N LEU A 262 -7.32 10.45 -2.88
CA LEU A 262 -7.17 11.61 -3.74
C LEU A 262 -6.90 12.85 -2.88
N ASN A 263 -5.79 13.53 -3.16
CA ASN A 263 -5.58 14.90 -2.71
C ASN A 263 -6.44 15.82 -3.57
N GLY A 264 -7.39 16.54 -2.97
CA GLY A 264 -8.37 17.36 -3.69
C GLY A 264 -7.76 18.48 -4.52
N SER A 265 -6.56 18.93 -4.18
CA SER A 265 -5.82 19.88 -5.02
C SER A 265 -5.40 19.29 -6.38
N GLN A 266 -5.29 17.96 -6.45
CA GLN A 266 -4.86 17.21 -7.64
C GLN A 266 -6.03 16.64 -8.46
N ARG A 267 -7.27 17.02 -8.15
CA ARG A 267 -8.49 16.51 -8.81
C ARG A 267 -8.47 16.62 -10.33
N ASP A 268 -7.93 17.73 -10.85
CA ASP A 268 -7.85 18.00 -12.29
C ASP A 268 -6.45 17.68 -12.85
N SER A 269 -5.41 17.92 -12.07
CA SER A 269 -4.02 17.78 -12.52
C SER A 269 -3.05 17.53 -11.37
N ARG A 270 -2.22 16.50 -11.49
CA ARG A 270 -1.09 16.27 -10.58
C ARG A 270 0.14 17.13 -10.93
N LEU A 271 0.19 17.70 -12.13
CA LEU A 271 1.24 18.62 -12.57
C LEU A 271 0.95 20.06 -12.13
N GLU A 272 -0.31 20.45 -12.20
CA GLU A 272 -0.79 21.79 -11.87
C GLU A 272 -1.91 21.73 -10.82
N PRO A 273 -1.58 21.33 -9.57
CA PRO A 273 -2.55 21.25 -8.50
C PRO A 273 -3.13 22.63 -8.20
N ARG A 274 -4.40 22.67 -7.78
CA ARG A 274 -5.12 23.89 -7.43
C ARG A 274 -5.83 23.75 -6.10
N ALA A 275 -5.73 24.76 -5.25
CA ALA A 275 -6.50 24.80 -4.01
C ALA A 275 -8.00 24.58 -4.26
N LEU A 276 -8.67 24.04 -3.28
CA LEU A 276 -10.13 24.05 -3.22
C LEU A 276 -10.59 25.47 -2.85
N VAL A 277 -11.76 25.85 -3.35
CA VAL A 277 -12.48 27.01 -2.85
C VAL A 277 -13.40 26.51 -1.72
N PRO A 278 -13.24 27.02 -0.48
CA PRO A 278 -14.04 26.56 0.64
C PRO A 278 -15.54 26.66 0.35
N GLY A 279 -16.24 25.54 0.56
CA GLY A 279 -17.69 25.42 0.32
C GLY A 279 -18.10 25.14 -1.13
N GLU A 280 -17.21 25.25 -2.10
CA GLU A 280 -17.50 24.88 -3.49
C GLU A 280 -17.63 23.36 -3.64
N VAL A 281 -18.57 22.93 -4.49
CA VAL A 281 -18.84 21.51 -4.76
C VAL A 281 -18.04 21.07 -5.97
N TYR A 282 -17.37 19.93 -5.84
CA TYR A 282 -16.57 19.29 -6.88
C TYR A 282 -17.08 17.89 -7.16
N ASP A 283 -17.10 17.49 -8.41
CA ASP A 283 -17.20 16.10 -8.84
C ASP A 283 -15.78 15.56 -9.03
N ILE A 284 -15.42 14.56 -8.24
CA ILE A 284 -14.10 13.93 -8.28
C ILE A 284 -14.23 12.44 -8.62
N GLU A 285 -13.24 11.92 -9.33
CA GLU A 285 -13.17 10.52 -9.72
C GLU A 285 -11.76 9.99 -9.49
N PHE A 286 -11.66 8.79 -8.94
CA PHE A 286 -10.39 8.07 -8.85
C PHE A 286 -10.60 6.56 -8.81
N GLU A 287 -9.61 5.85 -9.35
CA GLU A 287 -9.56 4.39 -9.28
C GLU A 287 -9.02 3.96 -7.92
N LEU A 288 -9.64 2.91 -7.35
CA LEU A 288 -9.04 2.17 -6.25
C LEU A 288 -7.92 1.27 -6.80
N HIS A 289 -7.00 0.85 -5.94
CA HIS A 289 -5.91 -0.02 -6.36
C HIS A 289 -6.39 -1.37 -6.88
N PHE A 290 -5.62 -1.97 -7.78
CA PHE A 290 -5.93 -3.28 -8.36
C PHE A 290 -6.23 -4.31 -7.29
N THR A 291 -7.28 -5.10 -7.51
CA THR A 291 -7.71 -6.12 -6.56
C THR A 291 -8.39 -7.30 -7.26
N THR A 292 -8.40 -8.42 -6.56
CA THR A 292 -9.28 -9.55 -6.85
C THR A 292 -10.04 -9.86 -5.58
N TRP A 293 -11.35 -10.10 -5.66
CA TRP A 293 -12.14 -10.47 -4.50
C TRP A 293 -13.46 -11.11 -4.90
N THR A 294 -13.83 -12.19 -4.22
CA THR A 294 -15.17 -12.77 -4.34
C THR A 294 -15.99 -12.39 -3.11
N PHE A 295 -16.98 -11.54 -3.31
CA PHE A 295 -17.97 -11.25 -2.29
C PHE A 295 -18.92 -12.44 -2.18
N LYS A 296 -18.98 -13.07 -1.01
CA LYS A 296 -19.78 -14.28 -0.79
C LYS A 296 -21.25 -13.97 -0.53
N ARG A 297 -22.10 -14.95 -0.80
CA ARG A 297 -23.50 -14.90 -0.39
C ARG A 297 -23.62 -14.64 1.11
N GLY A 298 -24.53 -13.73 1.50
CA GLY A 298 -24.76 -13.34 2.89
C GLY A 298 -23.85 -12.23 3.40
N HIS A 299 -22.75 -11.93 2.72
CA HIS A 299 -21.88 -10.77 3.00
C HIS A 299 -22.54 -9.47 2.53
N ARG A 300 -21.93 -8.34 2.87
CA ARG A 300 -22.31 -7.01 2.36
C ARG A 300 -21.09 -6.33 1.76
N ILE A 301 -21.32 -5.54 0.73
CA ILE A 301 -20.32 -4.61 0.21
C ILE A 301 -20.41 -3.35 1.04
N ARG A 302 -19.26 -2.85 1.50
CA ARG A 302 -19.16 -1.54 2.16
C ARG A 302 -18.30 -0.60 1.33
N LEU A 303 -18.81 0.62 1.15
CA LEU A 303 -18.01 1.78 0.76
C LEU A 303 -17.80 2.63 2.01
N ALA A 304 -16.55 2.82 2.41
CA ALA A 304 -16.17 3.73 3.47
C ALA A 304 -15.45 4.94 2.87
N VAL A 305 -15.87 6.16 3.25
CA VAL A 305 -15.29 7.42 2.78
C VAL A 305 -14.79 8.20 3.99
N SER A 306 -13.50 8.52 4.01
CA SER A 306 -12.88 9.35 5.05
C SER A 306 -12.08 10.51 4.46
N ASN A 307 -11.63 11.42 5.30
CA ASN A 307 -10.86 12.61 4.91
C ASN A 307 -9.48 12.67 5.55
N ALA A 308 -9.05 11.59 6.21
CA ALA A 308 -7.73 11.38 6.76
C ALA A 308 -7.33 9.91 6.66
N LEU A 309 -6.03 9.63 6.71
CA LEU A 309 -5.45 8.29 6.82
C LEU A 309 -4.04 8.40 7.40
N PHE A 310 -3.95 8.73 8.68
CA PHE A 310 -2.68 8.89 9.38
C PHE A 310 -2.11 7.52 9.81
N PRO A 311 -0.79 7.29 9.71
CA PRO A 311 0.25 8.17 9.17
C PRO A 311 0.55 7.98 7.67
N MET A 312 -0.27 7.26 6.91
CA MET A 312 -0.01 7.00 5.48
C MET A 312 -0.03 8.29 4.63
N ILE A 313 -0.87 9.26 5.00
CA ILE A 313 -0.84 10.59 4.40
C ILE A 313 -0.53 11.64 5.46
N TRP A 314 0.27 12.63 5.06
CA TRP A 314 0.54 13.77 5.92
C TRP A 314 -0.74 14.57 6.11
N PRO A 315 -1.08 14.98 7.35
CA PRO A 315 -2.31 15.70 7.61
C PRO A 315 -2.41 17.03 6.87
N SER A 316 -3.62 17.35 6.36
CA SER A 316 -3.94 18.71 5.92
C SER A 316 -3.72 19.66 7.12
N PRO A 317 -3.12 20.83 6.90
CA PRO A 317 -2.85 21.77 8.00
C PRO A 317 -4.10 22.46 8.54
N TYR A 318 -5.25 22.25 7.92
CA TYR A 318 -6.51 22.93 8.25
C TYR A 318 -7.48 21.99 8.94
N LEU A 319 -8.06 22.43 10.04
CA LEU A 319 -9.28 21.80 10.56
C LEU A 319 -10.43 22.11 9.60
N MET A 320 -11.28 21.10 9.32
CA MET A 320 -12.35 21.24 8.35
C MET A 320 -13.50 20.28 8.60
N THR A 321 -14.59 20.53 7.89
CA THR A 321 -15.66 19.59 7.65
C THR A 321 -15.74 19.33 6.13
N THR A 322 -15.74 18.06 5.75
CA THR A 322 -16.03 17.65 4.37
C THR A 322 -17.47 17.21 4.25
N LYS A 323 -18.05 17.42 3.07
CA LYS A 323 -19.40 16.96 2.74
C LYS A 323 -19.33 15.96 1.59
N LEU A 324 -20.20 14.96 1.66
CA LEU A 324 -20.51 14.03 0.58
C LEU A 324 -21.96 14.21 0.18
N ILE A 325 -22.22 14.51 -1.08
CA ILE A 325 -23.55 14.74 -1.63
C ILE A 325 -24.05 13.45 -2.26
N LEU A 326 -25.17 12.94 -1.78
CA LEU A 326 -25.79 11.68 -2.17
C LEU A 326 -27.03 11.91 -3.06
N GLY A 327 -27.57 10.82 -3.62
CA GLY A 327 -28.75 10.86 -4.48
C GLY A 327 -28.50 11.50 -5.84
N THR A 328 -27.27 11.40 -6.33
CA THR A 328 -26.82 11.88 -7.63
C THR A 328 -25.95 10.84 -8.32
N GLU A 329 -25.95 10.81 -9.65
CA GLU A 329 -25.08 9.94 -10.44
C GLU A 329 -23.59 10.25 -10.24
N SER A 330 -23.25 11.46 -9.81
CA SER A 330 -21.86 11.85 -9.50
C SER A 330 -21.31 11.23 -8.21
N THR A 331 -22.13 10.55 -7.41
CA THR A 331 -21.68 9.83 -6.22
C THR A 331 -22.03 8.36 -6.35
N ARG A 332 -21.03 7.54 -6.70
CA ARG A 332 -21.22 6.10 -6.95
C ARG A 332 -19.92 5.31 -6.81
N LEU A 333 -20.08 4.02 -6.59
CA LEU A 333 -19.03 3.00 -6.63
C LEU A 333 -19.27 2.10 -7.85
N GLU A 334 -18.24 1.86 -8.65
CA GLU A 334 -18.29 0.96 -9.79
C GLU A 334 -17.33 -0.21 -9.58
N LEU A 335 -17.83 -1.43 -9.70
CA LEU A 335 -17.07 -2.68 -9.49
C LEU A 335 -16.89 -3.44 -10.80
N PRO A 336 -15.65 -3.87 -11.16
CA PRO A 336 -15.36 -4.66 -12.37
C PRO A 336 -15.68 -6.15 -12.12
N VAL A 337 -16.95 -6.53 -12.30
CA VAL A 337 -17.45 -7.89 -12.06
C VAL A 337 -17.10 -8.80 -13.24
N ILE A 338 -16.43 -9.90 -12.96
CA ILE A 338 -16.12 -10.92 -13.97
C ILE A 338 -17.27 -11.93 -14.10
N PRO A 339 -17.49 -12.52 -15.31
CA PRO A 339 -18.52 -13.55 -15.48
C PRO A 339 -18.28 -14.77 -14.60
N ALA A 340 -19.36 -15.36 -14.07
CA ALA A 340 -19.33 -16.62 -13.32
C ALA A 340 -19.22 -17.83 -14.29
N VAL A 341 -18.07 -17.99 -14.93
CA VAL A 341 -17.79 -19.11 -15.84
C VAL A 341 -16.61 -19.94 -15.35
N LYS A 342 -16.58 -21.22 -15.70
CA LYS A 342 -15.43 -22.07 -15.40
C LYS A 342 -14.24 -21.60 -16.25
N ARG A 343 -13.12 -21.31 -15.59
CA ARG A 343 -11.87 -20.87 -16.22
C ARG A 343 -10.79 -21.94 -16.10
N LYS A 344 -9.79 -21.84 -16.96
CA LYS A 344 -8.61 -22.70 -16.90
C LYS A 344 -7.83 -22.35 -15.62
N SER A 345 -7.46 -23.36 -14.86
CA SER A 345 -6.50 -23.21 -13.76
C SER A 345 -5.10 -23.54 -14.27
N PRO A 346 -4.08 -22.77 -13.91
CA PRO A 346 -2.71 -23.10 -14.24
C PRO A 346 -2.26 -24.35 -13.46
N SER A 347 -1.28 -25.06 -14.00
CA SER A 347 -0.62 -26.15 -13.30
C SER A 347 0.78 -25.70 -12.90
N PHE A 348 0.90 -25.16 -11.71
CA PHE A 348 2.18 -24.74 -11.15
C PHE A 348 2.92 -25.89 -10.47
N VAL A 349 4.25 -25.88 -10.58
CA VAL A 349 5.10 -26.75 -9.78
C VAL A 349 5.14 -26.22 -8.35
N PRO A 350 4.90 -27.07 -7.33
CA PRO A 350 5.03 -26.65 -5.93
C PRO A 350 6.44 -26.13 -5.63
N PRO A 351 6.58 -25.18 -4.69
CA PRO A 351 7.90 -24.69 -4.30
C PRO A 351 8.79 -25.81 -3.79
N GLU A 352 10.05 -25.80 -4.22
CA GLU A 352 11.03 -26.66 -3.57
C GLU A 352 11.25 -26.19 -2.12
N PRO A 353 11.39 -27.11 -1.15
CA PRO A 353 11.77 -26.73 0.18
C PRO A 353 13.04 -25.89 0.14
N LEU A 354 12.99 -24.65 0.62
CA LEU A 354 14.16 -23.81 0.73
C LEU A 354 15.16 -24.53 1.64
N GLY A 355 16.25 -25.03 1.08
CA GLY A 355 17.37 -25.55 1.85
C GLY A 355 17.83 -24.49 2.86
N GLU A 356 18.47 -24.90 3.95
CA GLU A 356 19.03 -23.96 4.91
C GLU A 356 19.93 -22.96 4.17
N SER A 357 19.43 -21.76 3.91
CA SER A 357 20.23 -20.70 3.34
C SER A 357 21.25 -20.24 4.41
N PRO A 358 22.55 -20.30 4.17
CA PRO A 358 23.52 -19.81 5.13
C PRO A 358 23.35 -18.31 5.45
N VAL A 359 22.52 -17.60 4.66
CA VAL A 359 22.21 -16.17 4.85
C VAL A 359 20.97 -15.94 5.74
N ARG A 360 20.19 -17.00 6.06
CA ARG A 360 18.90 -16.86 6.78
C ARG A 360 18.86 -17.65 8.08
N VAL A 361 19.92 -17.57 8.90
CA VAL A 361 19.84 -18.11 10.27
C VAL A 361 19.05 -17.12 11.12
N ARG A 362 17.74 -17.34 11.21
CA ARG A 362 16.86 -16.64 12.16
C ARG A 362 16.96 -17.37 13.49
N LYS A 363 17.35 -16.66 14.55
CA LYS A 363 17.09 -17.17 15.88
C LYS A 363 15.59 -17.03 16.18
N PRO A 364 14.90 -18.10 16.58
CA PRO A 364 13.56 -17.98 17.14
C PRO A 364 13.58 -17.01 18.33
N LEU A 365 12.50 -16.27 18.54
CA LEU A 365 12.29 -15.49 19.76
C LEU A 365 12.31 -16.45 20.98
N GLU A 366 12.96 -16.04 22.06
CA GLU A 366 12.95 -16.81 23.31
C GLU A 366 11.52 -16.89 23.88
N PRO A 367 11.14 -18.01 24.53
CA PRO A 367 9.83 -18.14 25.16
C PRO A 367 9.61 -17.05 26.21
N GLY A 368 8.59 -16.21 26.05
CA GLY A 368 8.21 -15.14 26.98
C GLY A 368 8.37 -13.72 26.44
N GLU A 369 8.96 -13.51 25.29
CA GLU A 369 8.95 -12.21 24.62
C GLU A 369 7.56 -11.92 24.05
N ALA A 370 6.94 -10.81 24.53
CA ALA A 370 5.59 -10.43 24.15
C ALA A 370 5.52 -10.13 22.65
N ARG A 371 4.80 -10.94 21.90
CA ARG A 371 4.36 -10.61 20.55
C ARG A 371 3.17 -9.66 20.67
N THR A 372 3.40 -8.38 20.51
CA THR A 372 2.33 -7.52 20.04
C THR A 372 1.88 -8.04 18.66
N ALA A 373 0.59 -7.96 18.35
CA ALA A 373 0.05 -8.39 17.07
C ALA A 373 0.67 -7.54 15.92
N ILE A 374 1.84 -7.97 15.45
CA ILE A 374 2.55 -7.34 14.36
C ILE A 374 2.20 -8.11 13.11
N PRO A 375 1.82 -7.45 12.02
CA PRO A 375 1.57 -8.12 10.76
C PRO A 375 2.73 -9.05 10.40
N HIS A 376 2.42 -10.25 9.96
CA HIS A 376 3.37 -11.34 9.72
C HIS A 376 4.60 -10.94 8.89
N VAL A 377 4.43 -10.06 7.93
CA VAL A 377 5.50 -9.56 7.05
C VAL A 377 6.49 -8.67 7.78
N GLN A 378 6.03 -7.85 8.72
CA GLN A 378 6.94 -7.07 9.57
C GLN A 378 7.77 -8.00 10.46
N ALA A 379 7.18 -9.08 10.96
CA ALA A 379 7.90 -10.11 11.69
C ALA A 379 8.93 -10.86 10.83
N TYR A 380 8.75 -10.91 9.51
CA TYR A 380 9.71 -11.52 8.59
C TYR A 380 10.99 -10.68 8.46
N PHE A 381 10.87 -9.38 8.21
CA PHE A 381 12.02 -8.48 8.08
C PHE A 381 12.54 -8.00 9.44
N TRP A 382 11.67 -7.87 10.42
CA TRP A 382 11.92 -7.31 11.73
C TRP A 382 11.36 -8.23 12.84
N PRO A 383 12.01 -9.36 13.12
CA PRO A 383 11.51 -10.34 14.10
C PRO A 383 11.38 -9.78 15.52
N GLU A 384 12.09 -8.70 15.84
CA GLU A 384 11.99 -7.95 17.08
C GLU A 384 11.26 -6.63 16.82
N ALA A 385 9.98 -6.66 16.40
CA ALA A 385 9.23 -5.45 16.11
C ALA A 385 8.16 -5.15 17.18
N SER A 386 7.86 -3.88 17.40
CA SER A 386 6.81 -3.40 18.29
C SER A 386 6.16 -2.13 17.76
N VAL A 387 4.88 -1.94 18.08
CA VAL A 387 4.11 -0.74 17.78
C VAL A 387 3.45 -0.24 19.07
N GLU A 388 3.56 1.05 19.33
CA GLU A 388 2.87 1.71 20.43
C GLU A 388 2.04 2.88 19.89
N HIS A 389 0.74 2.89 20.21
CA HIS A 389 -0.17 3.99 19.90
C HIS A 389 -0.47 4.77 21.18
N LYS A 390 -0.38 6.09 21.13
CA LYS A 390 -0.73 6.97 22.26
C LYS A 390 -1.67 8.07 21.80
N ARG A 391 -2.66 8.35 22.64
CA ARG A 391 -3.54 9.50 22.51
C ARG A 391 -3.54 10.27 23.83
N SER A 392 -3.21 11.54 23.78
CA SER A 392 -3.15 12.43 24.93
C SER A 392 -4.40 13.32 25.02
N ALA A 393 -4.68 13.85 26.22
CA ALA A 393 -5.87 14.68 26.47
C ALA A 393 -5.85 16.02 25.70
N ASP A 394 -4.68 16.51 25.32
CA ASP A 394 -4.51 17.72 24.51
C ASP A 394 -4.83 17.51 23.02
N GLY A 395 -5.11 16.26 22.61
CA GLY A 395 -5.40 15.86 21.23
C GLY A 395 -4.18 15.37 20.44
N THR A 396 -3.02 15.27 21.07
CA THR A 396 -1.81 14.69 20.46
C THR A 396 -1.98 13.18 20.32
N VAL A 397 -1.71 12.67 19.12
CA VAL A 397 -1.74 11.25 18.79
C VAL A 397 -0.42 10.85 18.15
N SER A 398 0.16 9.75 18.62
CA SER A 398 1.43 9.25 18.10
C SER A 398 1.42 7.75 17.86
N VAL A 399 2.27 7.34 16.91
CA VAL A 399 2.64 5.96 16.62
C VAL A 399 4.14 5.84 16.74
N ASP A 400 4.63 4.94 17.58
CA ASP A 400 6.05 4.61 17.74
C ASP A 400 6.25 3.16 17.29
N TRP A 401 6.76 2.98 16.08
CA TRP A 401 7.10 1.67 15.52
C TRP A 401 8.60 1.44 15.65
N LYS A 402 9.00 0.26 16.12
CA LYS A 402 10.39 -0.16 16.29
C LYS A 402 10.57 -1.56 15.73
N GLY A 403 11.72 -1.80 15.11
CA GLY A 403 12.10 -3.12 14.67
C GLY A 403 13.61 -3.34 14.79
N ALA A 404 13.99 -4.58 15.03
CA ALA A 404 15.38 -5.01 15.01
C ALA A 404 15.53 -6.35 14.28
N ASN A 405 16.70 -6.54 13.67
CA ASN A 405 17.07 -7.76 12.95
C ASN A 405 18.54 -8.08 13.23
N ARG A 406 18.83 -9.37 13.34
CA ARG A 406 20.20 -9.90 13.51
C ARG A 406 20.45 -11.00 12.49
N GLN A 407 21.59 -10.91 11.83
CA GLN A 407 22.02 -11.90 10.85
C GLN A 407 23.49 -12.27 11.10
N GLU A 408 23.82 -13.52 10.91
CA GLU A 408 25.20 -14.00 10.94
C GLU A 408 25.52 -14.67 9.59
N VAL A 409 26.60 -14.25 8.96
CA VAL A 409 27.06 -14.79 7.66
C VAL A 409 28.57 -15.07 7.78
N GLY A 410 28.94 -16.32 8.00
CA GLY A 410 30.33 -16.68 8.29
C GLY A 410 30.82 -15.98 9.57
N SER A 411 31.91 -15.21 9.48
CA SER A 411 32.45 -14.41 10.58
C SER A 411 31.78 -13.04 10.74
N MET A 412 30.91 -12.65 9.80
CA MET A 412 30.22 -11.36 9.83
C MET A 412 28.94 -11.44 10.67
N ARG A 413 28.78 -10.47 11.57
CA ARG A 413 27.53 -10.23 12.30
C ARG A 413 26.95 -8.91 11.88
N LEU A 414 25.66 -8.94 11.47
CA LEU A 414 24.90 -7.75 11.13
C LEU A 414 23.76 -7.57 12.13
N ARG A 415 23.68 -6.38 12.72
CA ARG A 415 22.51 -5.94 13.49
C ARG A 415 21.94 -4.71 12.84
N ALA A 416 20.67 -4.79 12.47
CA ALA A 416 19.93 -3.66 11.93
C ALA A 416 18.84 -3.24 12.91
N PHE A 417 18.58 -1.95 13.03
CA PHE A 417 17.44 -1.43 13.75
C PHE A 417 16.75 -0.32 12.97
N ILE A 418 15.47 -0.15 13.26
CA ILE A 418 14.62 0.88 12.69
C ILE A 418 13.68 1.40 13.76
N ARG A 419 13.42 2.69 13.75
CA ARG A 419 12.35 3.33 14.50
C ARG A 419 11.71 4.39 13.65
N ASP A 420 10.38 4.35 13.61
CA ASP A 420 9.54 5.36 12.98
C ASP A 420 8.54 5.88 13.99
N TYR A 421 8.67 7.16 14.30
CA TYR A 421 7.78 7.86 15.22
C TYR A 421 7.01 8.91 14.44
N TYR A 422 5.69 8.78 14.43
CA TYR A 422 4.77 9.74 13.84
C TYR A 422 3.95 10.41 14.94
N GLU A 423 3.68 11.69 14.76
CA GLU A 423 2.86 12.47 15.68
C GLU A 423 2.03 13.49 14.92
N THR A 424 0.77 13.61 15.30
CA THR A 424 -0.13 14.70 14.87
C THR A 424 -0.98 15.17 16.03
N ASN A 425 -1.69 16.28 15.86
CA ASN A 425 -2.60 16.78 16.88
C ASN A 425 -3.97 17.08 16.28
N ASP A 426 -5.01 16.47 16.84
CA ASP A 426 -6.39 16.58 16.34
C ASP A 426 -6.99 17.99 16.46
N LYS A 427 -6.34 18.88 17.20
CA LYS A 427 -6.74 20.29 17.35
C LYS A 427 -5.83 21.25 16.56
N ASN A 428 -4.65 20.80 16.16
CA ASN A 428 -3.69 21.58 15.37
C ASN A 428 -2.91 20.67 14.39
N PRO A 429 -3.53 20.21 13.31
CA PRO A 429 -2.91 19.29 12.36
C PRO A 429 -1.72 19.88 11.60
N ALA A 430 -1.58 21.19 11.54
CA ALA A 430 -0.41 21.84 10.96
C ALA A 430 0.89 21.43 11.65
N ASN A 431 0.83 21.21 12.98
CA ASN A 431 1.96 20.77 13.78
C ASN A 431 2.04 19.23 13.84
N SER A 432 2.41 18.63 12.72
CA SER A 432 2.65 17.19 12.62
C SER A 432 4.13 16.90 12.47
N SER A 433 4.58 15.73 12.90
CA SER A 433 5.99 15.34 12.85
C SER A 433 6.21 13.87 12.51
N TYR A 434 7.35 13.61 11.90
CA TYR A 434 7.92 12.28 11.69
C TYR A 434 9.37 12.27 12.14
N ARG A 435 9.79 11.26 12.90
CA ARG A 435 11.18 10.98 13.24
C ARG A 435 11.52 9.55 12.85
N GLY A 436 12.50 9.42 11.98
CA GLY A 436 13.02 8.14 11.54
C GLY A 436 14.44 7.90 12.02
N GLU A 437 14.70 6.73 12.58
CA GLU A 437 16.04 6.27 12.94
C GLU A 437 16.32 4.96 12.26
N ARG A 438 17.50 4.83 11.66
CA ARG A 438 17.99 3.60 11.03
C ARG A 438 19.43 3.38 11.48
N GLY A 439 19.76 2.16 11.84
CA GLY A 439 21.11 1.77 12.15
C GLY A 439 21.46 0.39 11.60
N ASN A 440 22.72 0.27 11.17
CA ASN A 440 23.30 -1.00 10.78
C ASN A 440 24.67 -1.11 11.43
N ARG A 441 24.83 -2.09 12.33
CA ARG A 441 26.09 -2.46 12.93
C ARG A 441 26.63 -3.72 12.28
N VAL A 442 27.81 -3.61 11.71
CA VAL A 442 28.53 -4.71 11.06
C VAL A 442 29.78 -5.02 11.88
N GLU A 443 29.88 -6.25 12.35
CA GLU A 443 31.09 -6.78 13.00
C GLU A 443 31.76 -7.78 12.02
N ILE A 444 32.99 -7.52 11.64
CA ILE A 444 33.75 -8.36 10.71
C ILE A 444 35.26 -8.22 11.01
N ASP A 445 35.96 -9.35 11.11
CA ASP A 445 37.41 -9.40 11.28
C ASP A 445 37.96 -8.49 12.39
N GLY A 446 37.28 -8.49 13.54
CA GLY A 446 37.64 -7.70 14.71
C GLY A 446 37.36 -6.19 14.58
N ARG A 447 36.69 -5.75 13.51
CA ARG A 447 36.25 -4.37 13.31
C ARG A 447 34.74 -4.27 13.52
N THR A 448 34.32 -3.17 14.11
CA THR A 448 32.90 -2.81 14.23
C THR A 448 32.63 -1.52 13.46
N ILE A 449 31.67 -1.55 12.54
CA ILE A 449 31.23 -0.40 11.77
C ILE A 449 29.75 -0.15 12.09
N ASP A 450 29.42 1.04 12.63
CA ASP A 450 28.04 1.48 12.84
C ASP A 450 27.68 2.56 11.83
N LEU A 451 26.62 2.30 11.04
CA LEU A 451 26.02 3.25 10.15
C LEU A 451 24.71 3.72 10.78
N GLN A 452 24.56 5.01 10.99
CA GLN A 452 23.38 5.60 11.61
C GLN A 452 22.78 6.69 10.72
N THR A 453 21.47 6.66 10.55
CA THR A 453 20.71 7.70 9.87
C THR A 453 19.58 8.17 10.75
N PHE A 454 19.42 9.46 10.85
CA PHE A 454 18.34 10.12 11.58
C PHE A 454 17.63 11.10 10.64
N VAL A 455 16.31 11.14 10.72
CA VAL A 455 15.43 12.06 9.99
C VAL A 455 14.47 12.69 10.99
N ASP A 456 14.33 14.00 10.96
CA ASP A 456 13.27 14.74 11.66
C ASP A 456 12.56 15.62 10.65
N VAL A 457 11.26 15.41 10.48
CA VAL A 457 10.37 16.21 9.63
C VAL A 457 9.29 16.80 10.52
N ARG A 458 9.14 18.10 10.50
CA ARG A 458 8.06 18.82 11.18
C ARG A 458 7.36 19.69 10.16
N SER A 459 6.07 19.90 10.34
CA SER A 459 5.34 20.84 9.52
C SER A 459 4.77 22.01 10.31
N ASP A 460 4.55 23.09 9.61
CA ASP A 460 3.61 24.16 9.93
C ASP A 460 2.56 24.27 8.81
N VAL A 461 1.82 25.38 8.75
CA VAL A 461 0.80 25.58 7.70
C VAL A 461 1.43 25.67 6.30
N GLU A 462 2.63 26.20 6.19
CA GLU A 462 3.25 26.54 4.90
C GLU A 462 4.43 25.64 4.51
N ASN A 463 5.12 25.07 5.50
CA ASN A 463 6.42 24.46 5.28
C ASN A 463 6.58 23.09 5.96
N PHE A 464 7.49 22.30 5.40
CA PHE A 464 8.16 21.19 6.06
C PHE A 464 9.56 21.64 6.50
N HIS A 465 9.88 21.45 7.76
CA HIS A 465 11.21 21.69 8.34
C HIS A 465 11.89 20.34 8.56
N MET A 466 13.07 20.17 8.00
CA MET A 466 13.71 18.87 7.93
C MET A 466 15.14 18.91 8.41
N VAL A 467 15.50 17.89 9.17
CA VAL A 467 16.88 17.54 9.48
C VAL A 467 17.15 16.12 9.04
N PHE A 468 18.20 15.93 8.28
CA PHE A 468 18.68 14.61 7.88
C PHE A 468 20.13 14.48 8.31
N LEU A 469 20.45 13.47 9.13
CA LEU A 469 21.77 13.26 9.69
C LEU A 469 22.25 11.84 9.38
N ARG A 470 23.48 11.72 8.87
CA ARG A 470 24.20 10.46 8.77
C ARG A 470 25.45 10.47 9.61
N ARG A 471 25.77 9.34 10.24
CA ARG A 471 26.97 9.11 11.05
C ARG A 471 27.57 7.75 10.72
N ILE A 472 28.89 7.69 10.76
CA ILE A 472 29.64 6.44 10.67
C ILE A 472 30.60 6.39 11.84
N PHE A 473 30.54 5.29 12.57
CA PHE A 473 31.49 5.00 13.64
C PHE A 473 32.32 3.77 13.22
N GLU A 474 33.58 3.76 13.55
CA GLU A 474 34.47 2.60 13.47
C GLU A 474 35.05 2.34 14.85
N ASN A 475 34.82 1.13 15.41
CA ASN A 475 35.21 0.75 16.74
C ASN A 475 34.81 1.84 17.78
N GLU A 476 33.53 2.22 17.73
CA GLU A 476 32.88 3.25 18.60
C GLU A 476 33.39 4.69 18.39
N ARG A 477 34.41 4.92 17.54
CA ARG A 477 34.90 6.24 17.22
C ARG A 477 34.14 6.84 16.03
N LEU A 478 33.61 8.04 16.16
CA LEU A 478 32.98 8.79 15.06
C LEU A 478 34.07 9.10 14.00
N VAL A 479 33.94 8.52 12.79
CA VAL A 479 34.88 8.71 11.68
C VAL A 479 34.32 9.59 10.57
N TRP A 480 33.01 9.74 10.51
CA TRP A 480 32.35 10.59 9.52
C TRP A 480 30.95 11.01 10.01
N GLN A 481 30.55 12.28 9.73
CA GLN A 481 29.23 12.81 9.98
C GLN A 481 28.88 13.84 8.92
N ARG A 482 27.61 13.85 8.49
CA ARG A 482 27.04 14.93 7.69
C ARG A 482 25.58 15.17 8.05
N GLU A 483 25.23 16.44 8.11
CA GLU A 483 23.88 16.90 8.38
C GLU A 483 23.39 17.79 7.23
N TRP A 484 22.12 17.65 6.89
CA TRP A 484 21.39 18.51 5.96
C TRP A 484 20.19 19.09 6.69
N ARG A 485 19.97 20.39 6.53
CA ARG A 485 18.80 21.10 7.03
C ARG A 485 18.11 21.78 5.88
N GLU A 486 16.80 21.60 5.77
CA GLU A 486 16.00 22.14 4.69
C GLU A 486 14.66 22.67 5.23
N THR A 487 14.21 23.76 4.65
CA THR A 487 12.82 24.21 4.79
C THR A 487 12.21 24.13 3.40
N ILE A 488 11.19 23.31 3.25
CA ILE A 488 10.56 22.99 1.97
C ILE A 488 9.12 23.43 2.04
N LYS A 489 8.70 24.31 1.11
CA LYS A 489 7.31 24.76 1.06
C LYS A 489 6.37 23.60 0.81
N ARG A 490 5.27 23.54 1.53
CA ARG A 490 4.16 22.61 1.25
C ARG A 490 3.49 23.05 -0.03
N ASP A 491 3.46 22.15 -1.02
CA ASP A 491 2.87 22.40 -2.32
C ASP A 491 1.56 21.60 -2.41
N PHE A 492 0.56 22.04 -1.65
CA PHE A 492 -0.73 21.37 -1.48
C PHE A 492 -0.61 19.97 -0.86
N GLN A 493 0.31 19.81 0.09
CA GLN A 493 0.49 18.55 0.85
C GLN A 493 0.06 18.72 2.31
#